data_87da9a424991412bb38c3b85db8a86b1
#
_entry.id   87da9a424991412bb38c3b85db8a86b1
#
_cell.length_a   1.000
_cell.length_b   1.000
_cell.length_c   1.000
_cell.angle_alpha   90.00
_cell.angle_beta   90.00
_cell.angle_gamma   90.00
#
_symmetry.space_group_name_H-M   'P 1'
#
loop_
_entity.id
_entity.type
_entity.pdbx_description
1 polymer ?
#
loop_
_entity_poly.entity_id
_entity_poly.type
_entity_poly.pdbx_seq_one_letter_code
_entity_poly.pdbx_strand_id
1 'polypeptide(L)'
;IPMTGNTTRLNPTLAETAPQYYMGMGHTAEEVARRYEVSREEQDAFAVRSHELAEKAIKEGKFKDEIVPIEVTQHYVDANNKPASKTFTFDTDEGVRPGTTVEGLAKLRPAFNIKGSVTAGNASQTSDGAAAVLVMDREEAQAQGLQPMAKFLGFAVGGVPPEVMGIGPIVAIPKALEIAGLTQDQIDIWEIN
;
A
#
# COMPACT_ATOMS: atom_id res chain seq x y z
N ILE A 1 -5.11 -11.18 -5.34
CA ILE A 1 -5.86 -11.42 -6.60
C ILE A 1 -5.11 -10.71 -7.71
N PRO A 2 -4.61 -11.41 -8.71
CA PRO A 2 -3.93 -10.77 -9.82
C PRO A 2 -4.92 -9.94 -10.64
N MET A 3 -4.59 -8.68 -10.87
CA MET A 3 -5.44 -7.76 -11.65
C MET A 3 -5.61 -8.20 -13.11
N THR A 4 -4.66 -8.93 -13.64
CA THR A 4 -4.67 -9.44 -15.02
C THR A 4 -5.28 -10.85 -15.16
N GLY A 5 -5.60 -11.53 -14.05
CA GLY A 5 -6.01 -12.93 -14.05
C GLY A 5 -4.91 -13.87 -14.55
N ASN A 6 -5.28 -15.10 -14.90
CA ASN A 6 -4.33 -16.11 -15.37
C ASN A 6 -3.92 -15.92 -16.85
N THR A 7 -4.63 -15.09 -17.59
CA THR A 7 -4.34 -14.78 -18.99
C THR A 7 -4.56 -13.29 -19.24
N THR A 8 -3.50 -12.59 -19.60
CA THR A 8 -3.60 -11.17 -19.95
C THR A 8 -4.27 -11.04 -21.33
N ARG A 9 -5.47 -10.45 -21.34
CA ARG A 9 -6.20 -10.13 -22.56
C ARG A 9 -6.67 -8.68 -22.47
N LEU A 10 -6.04 -7.82 -23.23
CA LEU A 10 -6.45 -6.44 -23.36
C LEU A 10 -7.70 -6.36 -24.26
N ASN A 11 -8.62 -5.44 -23.94
CA ASN A 11 -9.67 -5.07 -24.87
C ASN A 11 -9.03 -4.31 -26.02
N PRO A 12 -9.12 -4.78 -27.30
CA PRO A 12 -8.43 -4.15 -28.42
C PRO A 12 -8.83 -2.70 -28.64
N THR A 13 -10.12 -2.39 -28.55
CA THR A 13 -10.64 -1.03 -28.69
C THR A 13 -10.08 -0.09 -27.63
N LEU A 14 -10.08 -0.54 -26.37
CA LEU A 14 -9.56 0.27 -25.25
C LEU A 14 -8.04 0.45 -25.34
N ALA A 15 -7.32 -0.58 -25.79
CA ALA A 15 -5.87 -0.50 -25.99
C ALA A 15 -5.51 0.50 -27.10
N GLU A 16 -6.36 0.62 -28.14
CA GLU A 16 -6.17 1.56 -29.23
C GLU A 16 -6.61 2.99 -28.87
N THR A 17 -7.79 3.16 -28.25
CA THR A 17 -8.42 4.47 -28.03
C THR A 17 -8.06 5.11 -26.69
N ALA A 18 -7.71 4.32 -25.68
CA ALA A 18 -7.42 4.79 -24.33
C ALA A 18 -6.39 3.91 -23.62
N PRO A 19 -5.15 3.78 -24.14
CA PRO A 19 -4.12 2.89 -23.60
C PRO A 19 -3.72 3.23 -22.16
N GLN A 20 -3.97 4.45 -21.68
CA GLN A 20 -3.68 4.89 -20.31
C GLN A 20 -4.41 4.07 -19.25
N TYR A 21 -5.52 3.38 -19.57
CA TYR A 21 -6.18 2.46 -18.64
C TYR A 21 -5.34 1.21 -18.31
N TYR A 22 -4.34 0.91 -19.13
CA TYR A 22 -3.41 -0.19 -18.92
C TYR A 22 -2.05 0.26 -18.36
N MET A 23 -1.94 1.53 -17.98
CA MET A 23 -0.71 2.08 -17.43
C MET A 23 -0.37 1.43 -16.08
N GLY A 24 0.86 0.98 -15.91
CA GLY A 24 1.33 0.41 -14.64
C GLY A 24 1.45 1.48 -13.56
N MET A 25 1.30 1.09 -12.29
CA MET A 25 1.28 1.99 -11.13
C MET A 25 2.54 2.84 -11.01
N GLY A 26 3.72 2.31 -11.32
CA GLY A 26 4.96 3.08 -11.31
C GLY A 26 4.97 4.19 -12.35
N HIS A 27 4.38 3.97 -13.52
CA HIS A 27 4.24 5.00 -14.55
C HIS A 27 3.23 6.08 -14.15
N THR A 28 2.14 5.70 -13.46
CA THR A 28 1.18 6.69 -12.92
C THR A 28 1.82 7.52 -11.81
N ALA A 29 2.68 6.93 -10.98
CA ALA A 29 3.44 7.64 -9.96
C ALA A 29 4.41 8.66 -10.58
N GLU A 30 5.13 8.29 -11.67
CA GLU A 30 5.98 9.22 -12.42
C GLU A 30 5.18 10.38 -13.01
N GLU A 31 3.97 10.10 -13.52
CA GLU A 31 3.10 11.14 -14.07
C GLU A 31 2.58 12.10 -12.99
N VAL A 32 2.23 11.57 -11.81
CA VAL A 32 1.86 12.40 -10.65
C VAL A 32 3.05 13.24 -10.20
N ALA A 33 4.24 12.65 -10.05
CA ALA A 33 5.45 13.38 -9.67
C ALA A 33 5.74 14.53 -10.63
N ARG A 34 5.63 14.28 -11.95
CA ARG A 34 5.84 15.29 -12.99
C ARG A 34 4.80 16.41 -12.97
N ARG A 35 3.50 16.08 -12.84
CA ARG A 35 2.40 17.09 -12.89
C ARG A 35 2.32 17.94 -11.62
N TYR A 36 2.68 17.35 -10.49
CA TYR A 36 2.62 18.01 -9.18
C TYR A 36 3.99 18.44 -8.66
N GLU A 37 5.02 18.33 -9.50
CA GLU A 37 6.39 18.78 -9.22
C GLU A 37 6.96 18.17 -7.94
N VAL A 38 6.62 16.89 -7.65
CA VAL A 38 7.17 16.17 -6.50
C VAL A 38 8.57 15.68 -6.83
N SER A 39 9.57 16.26 -6.18
CA SER A 39 10.97 15.96 -6.44
C SER A 39 11.38 14.55 -5.97
N ARG A 40 12.50 14.06 -6.51
CA ARG A 40 13.11 12.79 -6.08
C ARG A 40 13.52 12.86 -4.61
N GLU A 41 14.04 13.98 -4.19
CA GLU A 41 14.52 14.24 -2.83
C GLU A 41 13.36 14.17 -1.82
N GLU A 42 12.20 14.74 -2.15
CA GLU A 42 11.00 14.66 -1.32
C GLU A 42 10.48 13.23 -1.20
N GLN A 43 10.46 12.49 -2.32
CA GLN A 43 10.06 11.07 -2.34
C GLN A 43 10.99 10.23 -1.46
N ASP A 44 12.30 10.40 -1.59
CA ASP A 44 13.30 9.65 -0.82
C ASP A 44 13.23 10.03 0.68
N ALA A 45 13.05 11.30 1.02
CA ALA A 45 12.90 11.75 2.41
C ALA A 45 11.64 11.16 3.06
N PHE A 46 10.52 11.10 2.32
CA PHE A 46 9.30 10.45 2.79
C PHE A 46 9.50 8.95 3.03
N ALA A 47 10.19 8.26 2.12
CA ALA A 47 10.48 6.83 2.25
C ALA A 47 11.39 6.54 3.46
N VAL A 48 12.43 7.33 3.70
CA VAL A 48 13.30 7.21 4.89
C VAL A 48 12.47 7.36 6.15
N ARG A 49 11.67 8.43 6.25
CA ARG A 49 10.79 8.67 7.41
C ARG A 49 9.82 7.50 7.64
N SER A 50 9.26 6.91 6.57
CA SER A 50 8.37 5.77 6.67
C SER A 50 9.07 4.55 7.29
N HIS A 51 10.29 4.23 6.83
CA HIS A 51 11.08 3.14 7.40
C HIS A 51 11.49 3.39 8.86
N GLU A 52 11.90 4.60 9.20
CA GLU A 52 12.29 4.97 10.56
C GLU A 52 11.11 4.81 11.55
N LEU A 53 9.91 5.30 11.16
CA LEU A 53 8.73 5.19 12.00
C LEU A 53 8.27 3.74 12.18
N ALA A 54 8.31 2.95 11.11
CA ALA A 54 7.96 1.53 11.16
C ALA A 54 8.98 0.72 12.00
N GLU A 55 10.27 0.96 11.82
CA GLU A 55 11.32 0.33 12.63
C GLU A 55 11.15 0.66 14.13
N LYS A 56 10.88 1.92 14.44
CA LYS A 56 10.60 2.36 15.81
C LYS A 56 9.38 1.65 16.39
N ALA A 57 8.28 1.58 15.65
CA ALA A 57 7.05 0.92 16.08
C ALA A 57 7.26 -0.59 16.35
N ILE A 58 8.04 -1.27 15.50
CA ILE A 58 8.41 -2.67 15.70
C ILE A 58 9.25 -2.83 16.98
N LYS A 59 10.28 -2.00 17.17
CA LYS A 59 11.14 -2.05 18.37
C LYS A 59 10.37 -1.77 19.66
N GLU A 60 9.40 -0.88 19.61
CA GLU A 60 8.50 -0.56 20.73
C GLU A 60 7.41 -1.64 20.96
N GLY A 61 7.33 -2.63 20.08
CA GLY A 61 6.37 -3.74 20.18
C GLY A 61 4.92 -3.35 19.92
N LYS A 62 4.68 -2.25 19.19
CA LYS A 62 3.32 -1.73 18.92
C LYS A 62 2.43 -2.67 18.14
N PHE A 63 3.01 -3.60 17.37
CA PHE A 63 2.27 -4.55 16.55
C PHE A 63 2.10 -5.93 17.19
N LYS A 64 2.63 -6.16 18.40
CA LYS A 64 2.62 -7.50 19.03
C LYS A 64 1.22 -8.07 19.25
N ASP A 65 0.28 -7.22 19.59
CA ASP A 65 -1.10 -7.64 19.85
C ASP A 65 -1.92 -7.86 18.57
N GLU A 66 -1.40 -7.41 17.43
CA GLU A 66 -2.04 -7.52 16.12
C GLU A 66 -1.50 -8.71 15.32
N ILE A 67 -0.28 -9.16 15.61
CA ILE A 67 0.41 -10.20 14.87
C ILE A 67 0.02 -11.59 15.42
N VAL A 68 -0.43 -12.46 14.51
CA VAL A 68 -0.59 -13.88 14.76
C VAL A 68 0.61 -14.62 14.20
N PRO A 69 1.53 -15.13 15.02
CA PRO A 69 2.71 -15.86 14.54
C PRO A 69 2.32 -17.11 13.75
N ILE A 70 2.97 -17.36 12.63
CA ILE A 70 2.71 -18.52 11.76
C ILE A 70 4.01 -19.28 11.55
N GLU A 71 3.96 -20.61 11.71
CA GLU A 71 5.08 -21.48 11.33
C GLU A 71 5.09 -21.65 9.81
N VAL A 72 6.22 -21.29 9.18
CA VAL A 72 6.40 -21.34 7.74
C VAL A 72 7.56 -22.26 7.40
N THR A 73 7.33 -23.21 6.48
CA THR A 73 8.39 -24.04 5.90
C THR A 73 8.72 -23.54 4.49
N GLN A 74 9.86 -22.91 4.35
CA GLN A 74 10.38 -22.45 3.07
C GLN A 74 11.21 -23.54 2.41
N HIS A 75 10.85 -23.89 1.17
CA HIS A 75 11.63 -24.81 0.33
C HIS A 75 12.54 -24.00 -0.59
N TYR A 76 13.80 -24.42 -0.68
CA TYR A 76 14.80 -23.77 -1.54
C TYR A 76 15.79 -24.77 -2.09
N VAL A 77 16.63 -24.34 -3.01
CA VAL A 77 17.77 -25.12 -3.52
C VAL A 77 19.03 -24.61 -2.81
N ASP A 78 19.76 -25.51 -2.16
CA ASP A 78 20.98 -25.17 -1.45
C ASP A 78 22.17 -24.85 -2.40
N ALA A 79 23.29 -24.47 -1.81
CA ALA A 79 24.51 -24.15 -2.56
C ALA A 79 25.10 -25.35 -3.36
N ASN A 80 24.64 -26.58 -3.06
CA ASN A 80 25.05 -27.82 -3.75
C ASN A 80 24.00 -28.25 -4.79
N ASN A 81 23.05 -27.40 -5.15
CA ASN A 81 21.93 -27.67 -6.03
C ASN A 81 21.01 -28.81 -5.54
N LYS A 82 20.87 -28.99 -4.23
CA LYS A 82 19.97 -29.99 -3.64
C LYS A 82 18.74 -29.32 -3.05
N PRO A 83 17.56 -29.95 -3.12
CA PRO A 83 16.37 -29.49 -2.42
C PRO A 83 16.64 -29.43 -0.90
N ALA A 84 16.30 -28.33 -0.29
CA ALA A 84 16.41 -28.10 1.13
C ALA A 84 15.17 -27.37 1.67
N SER A 85 14.95 -27.40 2.97
CA SER A 85 13.88 -26.65 3.60
C SER A 85 14.34 -26.05 4.92
N LYS A 86 13.74 -24.93 5.30
CA LYS A 86 13.93 -24.25 6.56
C LYS A 86 12.57 -23.93 7.15
N THR A 87 12.33 -24.34 8.37
CA THR A 87 11.12 -23.97 9.12
C THR A 87 11.46 -22.87 10.11
N PHE A 88 10.62 -21.85 10.19
CA PHE A 88 10.76 -20.73 11.13
C PHE A 88 9.40 -20.14 11.45
N THR A 89 9.31 -19.42 12.57
CA THR A 89 8.12 -18.66 12.93
C THR A 89 8.18 -17.31 12.23
N PHE A 90 7.14 -17.00 11.46
CA PHE A 90 6.96 -15.69 10.82
C PHE A 90 6.08 -14.83 11.72
N ASP A 91 6.66 -13.82 12.33
CA ASP A 91 6.04 -12.96 13.33
C ASP A 91 6.44 -11.48 13.20
N THR A 92 7.14 -11.12 12.13
CA THR A 92 7.64 -9.77 11.93
C THR A 92 7.54 -9.40 10.45
N ASP A 93 7.12 -8.17 10.15
CA ASP A 93 7.03 -7.63 8.80
C ASP A 93 8.40 -7.56 8.11
N GLU A 94 8.49 -8.09 6.89
CA GLU A 94 9.74 -8.12 6.11
C GLU A 94 10.01 -6.82 5.34
N GLY A 95 8.99 -5.96 5.17
CA GLY A 95 9.06 -4.77 4.31
C GLY A 95 9.93 -3.66 4.87
N VAL A 96 10.12 -3.63 6.18
CA VAL A 96 10.94 -2.59 6.83
C VAL A 96 12.43 -2.84 6.60
N ARG A 97 13.15 -1.81 6.19
CA ARG A 97 14.61 -1.85 5.97
C ARG A 97 15.30 -0.93 6.97
N PRO A 98 15.77 -1.48 8.10
CA PRO A 98 16.48 -0.70 9.12
C PRO A 98 17.71 -0.01 8.55
N GLY A 99 17.97 1.21 9.02
CA GLY A 99 19.14 1.99 8.57
C GLY A 99 19.02 2.55 7.15
N THR A 100 17.81 2.65 6.59
CA THR A 100 17.56 3.36 5.33
C THR A 100 17.92 4.84 5.48
N THR A 101 18.73 5.38 4.54
CA THR A 101 19.13 6.79 4.53
C THR A 101 18.87 7.44 3.18
N VAL A 102 18.75 8.77 3.16
CA VAL A 102 18.55 9.55 1.92
C VAL A 102 19.72 9.32 0.96
N GLU A 103 20.97 9.30 1.45
CA GLU A 103 22.16 9.04 0.63
C GLU A 103 22.19 7.63 0.05
N GLY A 104 21.61 6.67 0.77
CA GLY A 104 21.42 5.29 0.29
C GLY A 104 20.41 5.22 -0.84
N LEU A 105 19.25 5.87 -0.65
CA LEU A 105 18.19 5.91 -1.66
C LEU A 105 18.58 6.70 -2.90
N ALA A 106 19.32 7.81 -2.75
CA ALA A 106 19.78 8.64 -3.87
C ALA A 106 20.63 7.86 -4.89
N LYS A 107 21.27 6.76 -4.49
CA LYS A 107 22.07 5.89 -5.37
C LYS A 107 21.22 4.95 -6.23
N LEU A 108 19.94 4.79 -5.91
CA LEU A 108 19.05 3.89 -6.63
C LEU A 108 18.67 4.49 -7.99
N ARG A 109 18.67 3.64 -9.00
CA ARG A 109 18.23 4.02 -10.35
C ARG A 109 16.70 4.04 -10.42
N PRO A 110 16.13 4.95 -11.22
CA PRO A 110 14.70 4.92 -11.54
C PRO A 110 14.29 3.54 -12.09
N ALA A 111 13.12 3.06 -11.64
CA ALA A 111 12.66 1.70 -11.94
C ALA A 111 11.72 1.63 -13.14
N PHE A 112 10.98 2.71 -13.43
CA PHE A 112 9.91 2.72 -14.43
C PHE A 112 10.19 3.61 -15.64
N ASN A 113 10.88 4.71 -15.44
CA ASN A 113 11.29 5.62 -16.50
C ASN A 113 12.77 5.99 -16.31
N ILE A 114 13.58 5.88 -17.37
CA ILE A 114 15.04 6.17 -17.32
C ILE A 114 15.33 7.57 -16.77
N LYS A 115 14.45 8.55 -17.05
CA LYS A 115 14.55 9.93 -16.56
C LYS A 115 13.60 10.20 -15.39
N GLY A 116 13.06 9.15 -14.77
CA GLY A 116 12.09 9.25 -13.70
C GLY A 116 12.71 9.45 -12.32
N SER A 117 11.83 9.50 -11.33
CA SER A 117 12.17 9.70 -9.92
C SER A 117 11.77 8.51 -9.02
N VAL A 118 10.88 7.65 -9.52
CA VAL A 118 10.37 6.49 -8.76
C VAL A 118 11.37 5.34 -8.82
N THR A 119 11.78 4.86 -7.65
CA THR A 119 12.77 3.79 -7.48
C THR A 119 12.24 2.65 -6.62
N ALA A 120 12.99 1.56 -6.52
CA ALA A 120 12.66 0.47 -5.60
C ALA A 120 12.71 0.91 -4.11
N GLY A 121 13.38 2.02 -3.80
CA GLY A 121 13.50 2.54 -2.43
C GLY A 121 12.39 3.50 -2.00
N ASN A 122 11.69 4.11 -2.95
CA ASN A 122 10.58 5.03 -2.69
C ASN A 122 9.25 4.58 -3.28
N ALA A 123 9.13 3.30 -3.67
CA ALA A 123 7.91 2.66 -4.14
C ALA A 123 7.43 1.60 -3.15
N SER A 124 6.13 1.36 -3.10
CA SER A 124 5.55 0.25 -2.34
C SER A 124 6.00 -1.10 -2.87
N GLN A 125 6.17 -2.05 -1.98
CA GLN A 125 6.31 -3.45 -2.34
C GLN A 125 4.98 -4.01 -2.86
N THR A 126 5.04 -5.09 -3.64
CA THR A 126 3.87 -5.89 -4.00
C THR A 126 3.69 -6.97 -2.95
N SER A 127 2.58 -6.92 -2.20
CA SER A 127 2.30 -7.87 -1.11
C SER A 127 0.94 -8.51 -1.30
N ASP A 128 0.86 -9.81 -1.00
CA ASP A 128 -0.41 -10.49 -0.89
C ASP A 128 -1.08 -10.12 0.44
N GLY A 129 -2.39 -10.02 0.43
CA GLY A 129 -3.14 -9.68 1.63
C GLY A 129 -4.60 -10.12 1.54
N ALA A 130 -5.18 -10.35 2.69
CA ALA A 130 -6.61 -10.61 2.84
C ALA A 130 -7.11 -10.01 4.15
N ALA A 131 -8.33 -9.51 4.14
CA ALA A 131 -8.99 -8.98 5.32
C ALA A 131 -10.45 -9.42 5.37
N ALA A 132 -10.97 -9.57 6.56
CA ALA A 132 -12.37 -9.83 6.78
C ALA A 132 -12.88 -9.00 7.97
N VAL A 133 -14.07 -8.40 7.80
CA VAL A 133 -14.75 -7.66 8.87
C VAL A 133 -16.18 -8.18 9.00
N LEU A 134 -16.64 -8.28 10.23
CA LEU A 134 -18.03 -8.59 10.53
C LEU A 134 -18.79 -7.28 10.72
N VAL A 135 -19.73 -7.01 9.81
CA VAL A 135 -20.59 -5.82 9.86
C VAL A 135 -21.99 -6.23 10.27
N MET A 136 -22.55 -5.57 11.26
CA MET A 136 -23.91 -5.83 11.72
C MET A 136 -24.54 -4.55 12.29
N ASP A 137 -25.84 -4.61 12.50
CA ASP A 137 -26.55 -3.56 13.22
C ASP A 137 -26.12 -3.48 14.68
N ARG A 138 -26.15 -2.27 15.27
CA ARG A 138 -25.76 -2.04 16.66
C ARG A 138 -26.64 -2.80 17.66
N GLU A 139 -27.96 -2.81 17.43
CA GLU A 139 -28.91 -3.45 18.34
C GLU A 139 -28.69 -4.97 18.34
N GLU A 140 -28.42 -5.55 17.16
CA GLU A 140 -28.08 -6.96 17.02
C GLU A 140 -26.75 -7.30 17.74
N ALA A 141 -25.73 -6.47 17.59
CA ALA A 141 -24.46 -6.66 18.29
C ALA A 141 -24.65 -6.66 19.81
N GLN A 142 -25.45 -5.73 20.33
CA GLN A 142 -25.79 -5.66 21.74
C GLN A 142 -26.59 -6.89 22.23
N ALA A 143 -27.57 -7.33 21.44
CA ALA A 143 -28.35 -8.51 21.76
C ALA A 143 -27.51 -9.79 21.85
N GLN A 144 -26.45 -9.87 21.04
CA GLN A 144 -25.48 -10.98 21.07
C GLN A 144 -24.35 -10.78 22.09
N GLY A 145 -24.33 -9.69 22.86
CA GLY A 145 -23.29 -9.39 23.84
C GLY A 145 -21.95 -9.01 23.20
N LEU A 146 -21.94 -8.64 21.92
CA LEU A 146 -20.74 -8.22 21.20
C LEU A 146 -20.43 -6.74 21.44
N GLN A 147 -19.14 -6.42 21.56
CA GLN A 147 -18.67 -5.05 21.68
C GLN A 147 -18.21 -4.55 20.30
N PRO A 148 -18.89 -3.56 19.71
CA PRO A 148 -18.45 -2.99 18.43
C PRO A 148 -17.05 -2.35 18.55
N MET A 149 -16.15 -2.69 17.64
CA MET A 149 -14.81 -2.09 17.57
C MET A 149 -14.84 -0.68 16.96
N ALA A 150 -15.78 -0.46 16.01
CA ALA A 150 -15.93 0.82 15.32
C ALA A 150 -17.37 0.99 14.81
N LYS A 151 -17.72 2.22 14.45
CA LYS A 151 -18.96 2.56 13.74
C LYS A 151 -18.59 3.05 12.34
N PHE A 152 -19.23 2.45 11.33
CA PHE A 152 -19.12 2.96 9.96
C PHE A 152 -19.88 4.28 9.81
N LEU A 153 -19.23 5.33 9.32
CA LEU A 153 -19.81 6.66 9.19
C LEU A 153 -20.17 7.03 7.75
N GLY A 154 -19.37 6.60 6.79
CA GLY A 154 -19.63 6.96 5.40
C GLY A 154 -18.62 6.33 4.44
N PHE A 155 -18.98 6.36 3.16
CA PHE A 155 -18.16 5.88 2.06
C PHE A 155 -18.40 6.75 0.82
N ALA A 156 -17.35 7.06 0.08
CA ALA A 156 -17.46 7.76 -1.18
C ALA A 156 -16.42 7.27 -2.18
N VAL A 157 -16.73 7.43 -3.45
CA VAL A 157 -15.80 7.20 -4.57
C VAL A 157 -15.59 8.49 -5.36
N GLY A 158 -14.38 8.64 -5.90
CA GLY A 158 -14.03 9.74 -6.79
C GLY A 158 -13.27 9.22 -8.00
N GLY A 159 -13.74 9.57 -9.21
CA GLY A 159 -13.04 9.25 -10.44
C GLY A 159 -12.03 10.33 -10.77
N VAL A 160 -10.85 9.91 -11.24
CA VAL A 160 -9.78 10.79 -11.78
C VAL A 160 -9.25 10.16 -13.06
N PRO A 161 -8.56 10.91 -13.93
CA PRO A 161 -7.92 10.34 -15.11
C PRO A 161 -6.99 9.17 -14.72
N PRO A 162 -7.00 8.05 -15.49
CA PRO A 162 -6.26 6.84 -15.10
C PRO A 162 -4.75 7.07 -14.95
N GLU A 163 -4.16 7.92 -15.76
CA GLU A 163 -2.74 8.23 -15.72
C GLU A 163 -2.28 8.95 -14.43
N VAL A 164 -3.22 9.52 -13.68
CA VAL A 164 -2.96 10.17 -12.38
C VAL A 164 -3.78 9.55 -11.25
N MET A 165 -4.06 8.26 -11.31
CA MET A 165 -4.90 7.57 -10.33
C MET A 165 -4.48 7.82 -8.87
N GLY A 166 -3.20 8.11 -8.61
CA GLY A 166 -2.69 8.40 -7.28
C GLY A 166 -3.31 9.62 -6.59
N ILE A 167 -3.95 10.53 -7.34
CA ILE A 167 -4.66 11.68 -6.76
C ILE A 167 -6.12 11.37 -6.40
N GLY A 168 -6.59 10.14 -6.58
CA GLY A 168 -7.97 9.73 -6.24
C GLY A 168 -8.45 10.18 -4.87
N PRO A 169 -7.63 10.07 -3.80
CA PRO A 169 -7.99 10.55 -2.46
C PRO A 169 -8.37 12.03 -2.41
N ILE A 170 -7.77 12.90 -3.23
CA ILE A 170 -8.10 14.34 -3.27
C ILE A 170 -9.56 14.57 -3.66
N VAL A 171 -10.14 13.68 -4.47
CA VAL A 171 -11.54 13.77 -4.90
C VAL A 171 -12.47 12.99 -3.99
N ALA A 172 -12.03 11.84 -3.47
CA ALA A 172 -12.86 10.95 -2.68
C ALA A 172 -13.02 11.41 -1.21
N ILE A 173 -11.94 11.92 -0.60
CA ILE A 173 -11.94 12.34 0.81
C ILE A 173 -12.97 13.44 1.10
N PRO A 174 -13.03 14.56 0.36
CA PRO A 174 -14.03 15.60 0.64
C PRO A 174 -15.47 15.09 0.58
N LYS A 175 -15.77 14.21 -0.38
CA LYS A 175 -17.10 13.59 -0.50
C LYS A 175 -17.42 12.67 0.69
N ALA A 176 -16.44 11.89 1.16
CA ALA A 176 -16.65 11.02 2.31
C ALA A 176 -16.88 11.83 3.60
N LEU A 177 -16.14 12.91 3.78
CA LEU A 177 -16.32 13.83 4.91
C LEU A 177 -17.70 14.50 4.87
N GLU A 178 -18.16 14.97 3.72
CA GLU A 178 -19.49 15.54 3.53
C GLU A 178 -20.58 14.54 3.92
N ILE A 179 -20.51 13.28 3.43
CA ILE A 179 -21.46 12.22 3.75
C ILE A 179 -21.45 11.91 5.26
N ALA A 180 -20.27 11.92 5.89
CA ALA A 180 -20.15 11.66 7.32
C ALA A 180 -20.56 12.85 8.20
N GLY A 181 -20.72 14.04 7.62
CA GLY A 181 -20.98 15.28 8.35
C GLY A 181 -19.79 15.73 9.19
N LEU A 182 -18.57 15.46 8.72
CA LEU A 182 -17.31 15.76 9.41
C LEU A 182 -16.45 16.75 8.62
N THR A 183 -15.57 17.42 9.33
CA THR A 183 -14.51 18.25 8.75
C THR A 183 -13.15 17.57 8.87
N GLN A 184 -12.18 18.00 8.10
CA GLN A 184 -10.86 17.38 8.06
C GLN A 184 -10.14 17.43 9.41
N ASP A 185 -10.30 18.50 10.16
CA ASP A 185 -9.72 18.71 11.50
C ASP A 185 -10.32 17.84 12.59
N GLN A 186 -11.45 17.17 12.32
CA GLN A 186 -12.08 16.19 13.21
C GLN A 186 -11.56 14.76 12.99
N ILE A 187 -10.62 14.56 12.06
CA ILE A 187 -10.04 13.26 11.75
C ILE A 187 -8.69 13.12 12.45
N ASP A 188 -8.62 12.21 13.39
CA ASP A 188 -7.42 11.96 14.19
C ASP A 188 -6.38 11.11 13.44
N ILE A 189 -6.82 10.16 12.61
CA ILE A 189 -5.94 9.23 11.91
C ILE A 189 -6.35 9.14 10.43
N TRP A 190 -5.36 9.21 9.56
CA TRP A 190 -5.49 9.02 8.12
C TRP A 190 -4.72 7.78 7.69
N GLU A 191 -5.43 6.82 7.08
CA GLU A 191 -4.85 5.65 6.44
C GLU A 191 -5.03 5.81 4.92
N ILE A 192 -3.93 6.03 4.21
CA ILE A 192 -3.93 6.29 2.77
C ILE A 192 -2.98 5.30 2.10
N ASN A 193 -3.55 4.47 1.26
CA ASN A 193 -2.77 3.58 0.39
C ASN A 193 -2.28 4.37 -0.84
#